data_c96bad7635b3af29de61f6929d40c47a
#
_entry.id   c96bad7635b3af29de61f6929d40c47a
#
_cell.length_a   1.000
_cell.length_b   1.000
_cell.length_c   1.000
_cell.angle_alpha   90.00
_cell.angle_beta   90.00
_cell.angle_gamma   90.00
#
_symmetry.space_group_name_H-M   'P 1'
#
loop_
_entity.id
_entity.type
_entity.pdbx_description
1 polymer ?
#
loop_
_entity_poly.entity_id
_entity_poly.type
_entity_poly.pdbx_seq_one_letter_code
_entity_poly.pdbx_strand_id
1 'polypeptide(L)'
;MRGFKKWIIGAVVFVTLFTAIGFLVVPPILKAYLLENLSKTLNRKVSIAGIGVNPYTLTLTLRGIEIKEPKSEEDFVSFDKLAVNLSIRTLFRRAPVIEELTLRKAYVHLVRNRDNTYNFSDLLALMKEEPKDKKKAPLLFSVNNIVIENGSVDFIDSSFDTTHTVRNLNIAIPFLSNIPEYVNTYVQPRFAAVVNGDPYAIEGKTKVFQDSHETIFNIRVEDFDIPFYLAYIPHELNLSVPSGKLDAQSTVTFSMSPDRQPAVSVAGSLAVRDFALQDRKKNTLAAFKRLDAVMTTLEPLRSKFHFAKIAIDSPELNVRRD
;
A
#
# COMPACT_ATOMS: atom_id res chain seq x y z
N MET A 1 52.45 -14.38 29.12
CA MET A 1 52.33 -13.15 28.33
C MET A 1 52.43 -13.31 26.81
N ARG A 2 53.27 -14.19 26.24
CA ARG A 2 53.39 -14.43 24.77
C ARG A 2 52.09 -15.00 24.15
N GLY A 3 51.35 -15.87 24.82
CA GLY A 3 50.09 -16.43 24.30
C GLY A 3 48.99 -15.36 24.19
N PHE A 4 48.82 -14.50 25.17
CA PHE A 4 47.80 -13.45 25.19
C PHE A 4 47.98 -12.42 24.04
N LYS A 5 49.24 -12.03 23.73
CA LYS A 5 49.54 -11.16 22.58
C LYS A 5 49.13 -11.78 21.26
N LYS A 6 49.31 -13.12 21.05
CA LYS A 6 48.89 -13.82 19.82
C LYS A 6 47.39 -13.81 19.67
N TRP A 7 46.62 -13.96 20.75
CA TRP A 7 45.15 -13.91 20.73
C TRP A 7 44.62 -12.50 20.40
N ILE A 8 45.25 -11.44 20.93
CA ILE A 8 44.92 -10.04 20.59
C ILE A 8 45.17 -9.77 19.13
N ILE A 9 46.35 -10.16 18.60
CA ILE A 9 46.68 -10.00 17.19
C ILE A 9 45.69 -10.76 16.31
N GLY A 10 45.35 -12.01 16.65
CA GLY A 10 44.33 -12.79 15.94
C GLY A 10 42.97 -12.12 15.92
N ALA A 11 42.50 -11.58 17.06
CA ALA A 11 41.23 -10.86 17.16
C ALA A 11 41.25 -9.57 16.31
N VAL A 12 42.34 -8.79 16.34
CA VAL A 12 42.47 -7.57 15.54
C VAL A 12 42.44 -7.91 14.04
N VAL A 13 43.19 -8.94 13.61
CA VAL A 13 43.18 -9.39 12.21
C VAL A 13 41.80 -9.85 11.78
N PHE A 14 41.11 -10.64 12.61
CA PHE A 14 39.74 -11.09 12.34
C PHE A 14 38.78 -9.92 12.17
N VAL A 15 38.77 -8.95 13.11
CA VAL A 15 37.90 -7.77 13.05
C VAL A 15 38.20 -6.94 11.79
N THR A 16 39.51 -6.74 11.49
CA THR A 16 39.91 -5.99 10.28
C THR A 16 39.44 -6.67 9.00
N LEU A 17 39.64 -8.00 8.87
CA LEU A 17 39.18 -8.75 7.72
C LEU A 17 37.65 -8.75 7.63
N PHE A 18 36.94 -8.96 8.72
CA PHE A 18 35.48 -8.91 8.78
C PHE A 18 34.93 -7.56 8.33
N THR A 19 35.55 -6.47 8.81
CA THR A 19 35.22 -5.10 8.39
C THR A 19 35.47 -4.91 6.89
N ALA A 20 36.67 -5.26 6.42
CA ALA A 20 37.04 -5.08 5.02
C ALA A 20 36.12 -5.88 4.08
N ILE A 21 35.84 -7.13 4.41
CA ILE A 21 34.95 -7.98 3.62
C ILE A 21 33.53 -7.38 3.61
N GLY A 22 32.97 -7.04 4.77
CA GLY A 22 31.61 -6.53 4.89
C GLY A 22 31.38 -5.21 4.15
N PHE A 23 32.29 -4.27 4.27
CA PHE A 23 32.13 -2.94 3.68
C PHE A 23 32.65 -2.81 2.24
N LEU A 24 33.66 -3.57 1.83
CA LEU A 24 34.34 -3.37 0.56
C LEU A 24 34.07 -4.50 -0.44
N VAL A 25 33.96 -5.75 0.02
CA VAL A 25 33.83 -6.92 -0.87
C VAL A 25 32.36 -7.29 -1.10
N VAL A 26 31.56 -7.35 -0.04
CA VAL A 26 30.14 -7.77 -0.15
C VAL A 26 29.30 -6.82 -1.03
N PRO A 27 29.38 -5.47 -0.92
CA PRO A 27 28.51 -4.59 -1.68
C PRO A 27 28.64 -4.72 -3.21
N PRO A 28 29.83 -4.74 -3.84
CA PRO A 28 29.94 -4.89 -5.29
C PRO A 28 29.48 -6.26 -5.80
N ILE A 29 29.73 -7.33 -5.03
CA ILE A 29 29.26 -8.68 -5.39
C ILE A 29 27.73 -8.72 -5.35
N LEU A 30 27.14 -8.19 -4.27
CA LEU A 30 25.70 -8.15 -4.13
C LEU A 30 25.04 -7.27 -5.21
N LYS A 31 25.68 -6.15 -5.57
CA LYS A 31 25.20 -5.29 -6.66
C LYS A 31 25.16 -6.04 -7.99
N ALA A 32 26.23 -6.72 -8.36
CA ALA A 32 26.29 -7.51 -9.59
C ALA A 32 25.22 -8.61 -9.61
N TYR A 33 25.10 -9.35 -8.50
CA TYR A 33 24.11 -10.41 -8.33
C TYR A 33 22.67 -9.88 -8.47
N LEU A 34 22.33 -8.78 -7.76
CA LEU A 34 20.98 -8.20 -7.81
C LEU A 34 20.66 -7.65 -9.21
N LEU A 35 21.59 -6.95 -9.86
CA LEU A 35 21.39 -6.43 -11.22
C LEU A 35 21.08 -7.56 -12.20
N GLU A 36 21.87 -8.62 -12.18
CA GLU A 36 21.69 -9.75 -13.09
C GLU A 36 20.35 -10.48 -12.82
N ASN A 37 20.08 -10.82 -11.55
CA ASN A 37 18.90 -11.60 -11.21
C ASN A 37 17.60 -10.80 -11.38
N LEU A 38 17.56 -9.52 -10.94
CA LEU A 38 16.39 -8.69 -11.11
C LEU A 38 16.10 -8.43 -12.59
N SER A 39 17.12 -8.11 -13.40
CA SER A 39 16.92 -7.88 -14.82
C SER A 39 16.40 -9.12 -15.55
N LYS A 40 16.93 -10.30 -15.21
CA LYS A 40 16.46 -11.57 -15.78
C LYS A 40 15.04 -11.93 -15.35
N THR A 41 14.75 -11.84 -14.03
CA THR A 41 13.46 -12.23 -13.46
C THR A 41 12.35 -11.29 -13.90
N LEU A 42 12.61 -9.98 -13.91
CA LEU A 42 11.62 -8.99 -14.30
C LEU A 42 11.54 -8.79 -15.82
N ASN A 43 12.52 -9.32 -16.57
CA ASN A 43 12.69 -9.05 -18.02
C ASN A 43 12.65 -7.55 -18.33
N ARG A 44 13.33 -6.75 -17.49
CA ARG A 44 13.36 -5.28 -17.54
C ARG A 44 14.77 -4.76 -17.30
N LYS A 45 15.05 -3.58 -17.81
CA LYS A 45 16.30 -2.87 -17.51
C LYS A 45 16.24 -2.40 -16.06
N VAL A 46 17.21 -2.84 -15.26
CA VAL A 46 17.35 -2.49 -13.85
C VAL A 46 18.65 -1.73 -13.65
N SER A 47 18.63 -0.64 -12.92
CA SER A 47 19.80 0.09 -12.47
C SER A 47 19.83 0.20 -10.94
N ILE A 48 21.03 0.22 -10.35
CA ILE A 48 21.27 0.39 -8.93
C ILE A 48 22.45 1.36 -8.78
N ALA A 49 22.22 2.55 -8.24
CA ALA A 49 23.30 3.52 -8.06
C ALA A 49 24.33 3.03 -7.05
N GLY A 50 23.88 2.53 -5.90
CA GLY A 50 24.81 2.04 -4.87
C GLY A 50 24.20 1.03 -3.91
N ILE A 51 25.08 0.17 -3.36
CA ILE A 51 24.74 -0.73 -2.26
C ILE A 51 25.68 -0.48 -1.10
N GLY A 52 25.15 -0.42 0.10
CA GLY A 52 25.90 -0.38 1.35
C GLY A 52 25.52 -1.57 2.22
N VAL A 53 26.52 -2.19 2.82
CA VAL A 53 26.30 -3.26 3.82
C VAL A 53 27.05 -2.85 5.08
N ASN A 54 26.37 -2.86 6.20
CA ASN A 54 27.01 -2.73 7.51
C ASN A 54 26.97 -4.08 8.22
N PRO A 55 28.11 -4.79 8.30
CA PRO A 55 28.15 -6.13 8.87
C PRO A 55 27.95 -6.15 10.38
N TYR A 56 28.13 -5.01 11.09
CA TYR A 56 27.95 -4.91 12.54
C TYR A 56 26.49 -4.74 12.95
N THR A 57 25.75 -3.95 12.18
CA THR A 57 24.32 -3.72 12.40
C THR A 57 23.43 -4.60 11.54
N LEU A 58 24.02 -5.47 10.69
CA LEU A 58 23.33 -6.30 9.71
C LEU A 58 22.37 -5.48 8.81
N THR A 59 22.79 -4.27 8.45
CA THR A 59 21.99 -3.36 7.63
C THR A 59 22.42 -3.42 6.17
N LEU A 60 21.47 -3.69 5.30
CA LEU A 60 21.58 -3.55 3.85
C LEU A 60 20.92 -2.25 3.42
N THR A 61 21.59 -1.45 2.62
CA THR A 61 21.04 -0.23 2.01
C THR A 61 21.21 -0.28 0.50
N LEU A 62 20.12 -0.17 -0.24
CA LEU A 62 20.10 0.03 -1.68
C LEU A 62 19.77 1.49 -1.98
N ARG A 63 20.46 2.11 -2.95
CA ARG A 63 20.27 3.52 -3.33
C ARG A 63 20.08 3.65 -4.82
N GLY A 64 19.14 4.52 -5.21
CA GLY A 64 18.88 4.85 -6.61
C GLY A 64 18.58 3.60 -7.42
N ILE A 65 17.51 2.90 -7.08
CA ILE A 65 17.00 1.80 -7.90
C ILE A 65 16.03 2.37 -8.91
N GLU A 66 16.22 1.95 -10.17
CA GLU A 66 15.31 2.24 -11.27
C GLU A 66 15.06 0.94 -12.03
N ILE A 67 13.80 0.64 -12.26
CA ILE A 67 13.31 -0.47 -13.07
C ILE A 67 12.50 0.17 -14.19
N LYS A 68 12.95 0.00 -15.43
CA LYS A 68 12.33 0.64 -16.59
C LYS A 68 11.11 -0.14 -17.09
N GLU A 69 10.24 0.54 -17.82
CA GLU A 69 9.18 -0.10 -18.59
C GLU A 69 9.76 -1.03 -19.67
N PRO A 70 9.04 -2.07 -20.08
CA PRO A 70 9.51 -2.93 -21.18
C PRO A 70 9.71 -2.11 -22.47
N LYS A 71 10.93 -2.15 -23.02
CA LYS A 71 11.28 -1.47 -24.27
C LYS A 71 11.13 0.06 -24.25
N SER A 72 11.16 0.69 -23.08
CA SER A 72 11.13 2.13 -22.86
C SER A 72 12.23 2.55 -21.89
N GLU A 73 12.58 3.82 -21.88
CA GLU A 73 13.47 4.42 -20.86
C GLU A 73 12.66 5.05 -19.71
N GLU A 74 11.33 4.98 -19.75
CA GLU A 74 10.47 5.45 -18.67
C GLU A 74 10.58 4.54 -17.45
N ASP A 75 10.43 5.14 -16.27
CA ASP A 75 10.46 4.40 -15.00
C ASP A 75 9.13 3.68 -14.79
N PHE A 76 9.19 2.35 -14.62
CA PHE A 76 8.09 1.56 -14.08
C PHE A 76 8.06 1.65 -12.56
N VAL A 77 9.21 1.40 -11.92
CA VAL A 77 9.39 1.53 -10.48
C VAL A 77 10.75 2.13 -10.20
N SER A 78 10.79 3.11 -9.32
CA SER A 78 12.05 3.66 -8.82
C SER A 78 11.97 4.00 -7.33
N PHE A 79 13.11 4.12 -6.65
CA PHE A 79 13.20 4.63 -5.30
C PHE A 79 14.61 5.13 -4.95
N ASP A 80 14.65 6.17 -4.12
CA ASP A 80 15.91 6.76 -3.67
C ASP A 80 16.68 5.82 -2.74
N LYS A 81 15.99 5.21 -1.79
CA LYS A 81 16.61 4.39 -0.74
C LYS A 81 15.68 3.29 -0.25
N LEU A 82 16.21 2.08 -0.22
CA LEU A 82 15.67 0.97 0.58
C LEU A 82 16.71 0.59 1.63
N ALA A 83 16.31 0.61 2.91
CA ALA A 83 17.14 0.14 4.01
C ALA A 83 16.45 -1.04 4.70
N VAL A 84 17.19 -2.12 4.92
CA VAL A 84 16.73 -3.31 5.63
C VAL A 84 17.71 -3.60 6.74
N ASN A 85 17.25 -3.61 7.99
CA ASN A 85 18.03 -3.98 9.15
C ASN A 85 17.59 -5.35 9.65
N LEU A 86 18.47 -6.33 9.55
CA LEU A 86 18.22 -7.69 10.04
C LEU A 86 18.56 -7.79 11.52
N SER A 87 17.67 -8.42 12.28
CA SER A 87 17.95 -8.75 13.67
C SER A 87 19.01 -9.85 13.78
N ILE A 88 19.91 -9.72 14.74
CA ILE A 88 20.82 -10.82 15.10
C ILE A 88 20.05 -12.08 15.53
N ARG A 89 18.81 -11.94 15.96
CA ARG A 89 17.90 -13.05 16.30
C ARG A 89 17.65 -13.97 15.13
N THR A 90 17.76 -13.47 13.87
CA THR A 90 17.65 -14.29 12.65
C THR A 90 18.65 -15.44 12.64
N LEU A 91 19.83 -15.27 13.23
CA LEU A 91 20.85 -16.30 13.31
C LEU A 91 20.49 -17.47 14.26
N PHE A 92 19.61 -17.18 15.23
CA PHE A 92 19.21 -18.15 16.28
C PHE A 92 17.79 -18.67 16.11
N ARG A 93 16.95 -17.96 15.35
CA ARG A 93 15.58 -18.37 15.00
C ARG A 93 15.55 -18.94 13.59
N ARG A 94 14.74 -19.97 13.37
CA ARG A 94 14.51 -20.54 12.01
C ARG A 94 13.56 -19.66 11.17
N ALA A 95 13.59 -18.36 11.43
CA ALA A 95 12.72 -17.38 10.80
C ALA A 95 13.48 -16.06 10.61
N PRO A 96 13.44 -15.40 9.45
CA PRO A 96 13.99 -14.07 9.29
C PRO A 96 13.24 -13.07 10.18
N VAL A 97 14.00 -12.30 10.95
CA VAL A 97 13.51 -11.19 11.76
C VAL A 97 14.15 -9.90 11.25
N ILE A 98 13.34 -9.03 10.68
CA ILE A 98 13.75 -7.69 10.23
C ILE A 98 13.33 -6.70 11.31
N GLU A 99 14.29 -5.90 11.82
CA GLU A 99 14.05 -4.88 12.85
C GLU A 99 13.51 -3.59 12.24
N GLU A 100 13.90 -3.29 11.00
CA GLU A 100 13.47 -2.09 10.29
C GLU A 100 13.51 -2.33 8.78
N LEU A 101 12.47 -1.86 8.09
CA LEU A 101 12.39 -1.78 6.64
C LEU A 101 11.91 -0.38 6.27
N THR A 102 12.79 0.43 5.69
CA THR A 102 12.48 1.80 5.28
C THR A 102 12.66 1.96 3.78
N LEU A 103 11.61 2.45 3.10
CA LEU A 103 11.59 2.76 1.68
C LEU A 103 11.32 4.26 1.49
N ARG A 104 12.22 4.97 0.78
CA ARG A 104 12.12 6.42 0.58
C ARG A 104 11.92 6.77 -0.87
N LYS A 105 10.98 7.69 -1.13
CA LYS A 105 10.61 8.24 -2.43
C LYS A 105 10.40 7.14 -3.46
N ALA A 106 9.64 6.13 -3.08
CA ALA A 106 9.19 5.12 -4.03
C ALA A 106 8.30 5.78 -5.08
N TYR A 107 8.55 5.49 -6.34
CA TYR A 107 7.70 5.87 -7.47
C TYR A 107 7.24 4.62 -8.20
N VAL A 108 5.97 4.58 -8.56
CA VAL A 108 5.39 3.49 -9.35
C VAL A 108 4.54 4.08 -10.47
N HIS A 109 4.82 3.66 -11.70
CA HIS A 109 4.04 4.00 -12.88
C HIS A 109 3.17 2.80 -13.29
N LEU A 110 1.86 2.99 -13.25
CA LEU A 110 0.87 1.96 -13.58
C LEU A 110 0.06 2.39 -14.78
N VAL A 111 -0.11 1.51 -15.75
CA VAL A 111 -0.95 1.75 -16.92
C VAL A 111 -1.93 0.62 -17.07
N ARG A 112 -3.22 0.93 -17.11
CA ARG A 112 -4.28 0.03 -17.56
C ARG A 112 -4.59 0.33 -19.02
N ASN A 113 -4.38 -0.64 -19.88
CA ASN A 113 -4.67 -0.54 -21.29
C ASN A 113 -6.18 -0.70 -21.57
N ARG A 114 -6.63 -0.31 -22.77
CA ARG A 114 -8.03 -0.43 -23.20
C ARG A 114 -8.54 -1.88 -23.28
N ASP A 115 -7.66 -2.85 -23.42
CA ASP A 115 -7.97 -4.29 -23.40
C ASP A 115 -7.97 -4.89 -21.98
N ASN A 116 -7.96 -4.06 -20.94
CA ASN A 116 -7.86 -4.43 -19.52
C ASN A 116 -6.56 -5.13 -19.12
N THR A 117 -5.53 -5.11 -19.94
CA THR A 117 -4.17 -5.49 -19.51
C THR A 117 -3.48 -4.36 -18.78
N TYR A 118 -2.43 -4.68 -18.03
CA TYR A 118 -1.61 -3.70 -17.31
C TYR A 118 -0.17 -3.74 -17.83
N ASN A 119 0.55 -2.61 -17.70
CA ASN A 119 1.98 -2.57 -18.01
C ASN A 119 2.83 -3.55 -17.19
N PHE A 120 2.26 -4.18 -16.16
CA PHE A 120 2.87 -5.21 -15.31
C PHE A 120 2.17 -6.59 -15.41
N SER A 121 1.33 -6.82 -16.42
CA SER A 121 0.61 -8.09 -16.60
C SER A 121 1.56 -9.28 -16.77
N ASP A 122 2.73 -9.06 -17.36
CA ASP A 122 3.84 -10.02 -17.46
C ASP A 122 4.33 -10.47 -16.07
N LEU A 123 4.47 -9.52 -15.13
CA LEU A 123 4.90 -9.83 -13.76
C LEU A 123 3.82 -10.60 -12.98
N LEU A 124 2.54 -10.28 -13.20
CA LEU A 124 1.44 -11.06 -12.63
C LEU A 124 1.41 -12.51 -13.13
N ALA A 125 1.81 -12.74 -14.37
CA ALA A 125 1.91 -14.09 -14.92
C ALA A 125 2.99 -14.91 -14.21
N LEU A 126 4.15 -14.31 -13.91
CA LEU A 126 5.23 -14.94 -13.13
C LEU A 126 4.79 -15.33 -11.72
N MET A 127 3.92 -14.53 -11.09
CA MET A 127 3.42 -14.82 -9.74
C MET A 127 2.37 -15.95 -9.72
N LYS A 128 1.69 -16.22 -10.85
CA LYS A 128 0.67 -17.27 -10.96
C LYS A 128 1.26 -18.66 -11.18
N GLU A 129 2.55 -18.77 -11.51
CA GLU A 129 3.23 -20.06 -11.54
C GLU A 129 3.30 -20.60 -10.10
N GLU A 130 2.35 -21.46 -9.74
CA GLU A 130 2.31 -22.11 -8.43
C GLU A 130 3.64 -22.83 -8.16
N PRO A 131 4.24 -22.68 -6.96
CA PRO A 131 5.38 -23.50 -6.56
C PRO A 131 4.99 -24.98 -6.70
N LYS A 132 5.75 -25.74 -7.45
CA LYS A 132 5.52 -27.19 -7.69
C LYS A 132 5.48 -28.05 -6.42
N ASP A 133 5.83 -27.47 -5.27
CA ASP A 133 5.88 -28.13 -3.96
C ASP A 133 4.85 -27.54 -2.97
N LYS A 134 3.60 -27.99 -3.06
CA LYS A 134 2.49 -27.63 -2.12
C LYS A 134 2.67 -28.14 -0.68
N LYS A 135 3.77 -28.85 -0.34
CA LYS A 135 3.99 -29.49 0.97
C LYS A 135 4.93 -28.75 1.93
N LYS A 136 5.47 -27.60 1.55
CA LYS A 136 6.33 -26.84 2.47
C LYS A 136 5.47 -26.04 3.44
N ALA A 137 5.75 -26.18 4.74
CA ALA A 137 5.17 -25.33 5.77
C ALA A 137 5.45 -23.84 5.43
N PRO A 138 4.51 -22.92 5.73
CA PRO A 138 4.71 -21.52 5.43
C PRO A 138 5.98 -20.99 6.11
N LEU A 139 6.76 -20.18 5.40
CA LEU A 139 7.94 -19.54 5.95
C LEU A 139 7.51 -18.61 7.08
N LEU A 140 7.99 -18.86 8.29
CA LEU A 140 7.78 -17.97 9.42
C LEU A 140 8.66 -16.72 9.25
N PHE A 141 8.12 -15.54 9.57
CA PHE A 141 8.84 -14.27 9.50
C PHE A 141 8.32 -13.25 10.52
N SER A 142 9.14 -12.25 10.81
CA SER A 142 8.73 -11.04 11.51
C SER A 142 9.43 -9.83 10.87
N VAL A 143 8.67 -8.81 10.54
CA VAL A 143 9.17 -7.53 10.04
C VAL A 143 8.64 -6.43 10.93
N ASN A 144 9.54 -5.67 11.57
CA ASN A 144 9.18 -4.55 12.43
C ASN A 144 9.48 -3.22 11.71
N ASN A 145 8.83 -2.16 12.15
CA ASN A 145 9.07 -0.80 11.69
C ASN A 145 9.14 -0.69 10.15
N ILE A 146 8.06 -1.14 9.48
CA ILE A 146 7.92 -0.98 8.03
C ILE A 146 7.48 0.45 7.76
N VAL A 147 8.29 1.22 7.03
CA VAL A 147 8.03 2.63 6.74
C VAL A 147 8.24 2.90 5.25
N ILE A 148 7.25 3.54 4.63
CA ILE A 148 7.37 4.15 3.31
C ILE A 148 7.25 5.65 3.50
N GLU A 149 8.23 6.42 3.02
CA GLU A 149 8.29 7.87 3.15
C GLU A 149 8.25 8.53 1.77
N ASN A 150 7.35 9.49 1.59
CA ASN A 150 7.25 10.33 0.38
C ASN A 150 7.14 9.53 -0.92
N GLY A 151 6.37 8.44 -0.90
CA GLY A 151 6.09 7.65 -2.10
C GLY A 151 5.19 8.41 -3.08
N SER A 152 5.15 7.96 -4.32
CA SER A 152 4.27 8.48 -5.36
C SER A 152 3.84 7.37 -6.32
N VAL A 153 2.64 7.51 -6.88
CA VAL A 153 2.11 6.60 -7.89
C VAL A 153 1.44 7.44 -8.98
N ASP A 154 1.70 7.11 -10.23
CA ASP A 154 0.94 7.58 -11.37
C ASP A 154 0.20 6.37 -11.96
N PHE A 155 -1.12 6.48 -12.06
CA PHE A 155 -1.96 5.46 -12.65
C PHE A 155 -2.71 6.04 -13.84
N ILE A 156 -2.37 5.58 -15.04
CA ILE A 156 -3.03 5.94 -16.28
C ILE A 156 -4.05 4.87 -16.61
N ASP A 157 -5.33 5.25 -16.64
CA ASP A 157 -6.42 4.37 -17.06
C ASP A 157 -6.86 4.72 -18.48
N SER A 158 -6.28 4.03 -19.47
CA SER A 158 -6.61 4.26 -20.87
C SER A 158 -8.03 3.79 -21.25
N SER A 159 -8.70 3.00 -20.39
CA SER A 159 -10.09 2.59 -20.64
C SER A 159 -11.07 3.73 -20.38
N PHE A 160 -10.74 4.61 -19.44
CA PHE A 160 -11.57 5.76 -19.06
C PHE A 160 -10.92 7.10 -19.47
N ASP A 161 -9.75 7.06 -20.11
CA ASP A 161 -8.97 8.25 -20.50
C ASP A 161 -8.70 9.17 -19.30
N THR A 162 -8.36 8.58 -18.16
CA THR A 162 -8.12 9.27 -16.89
C THR A 162 -6.73 8.99 -16.35
N THR A 163 -6.21 9.95 -15.58
CA THR A 163 -4.95 9.78 -14.85
C THR A 163 -5.19 10.04 -13.37
N HIS A 164 -4.80 9.10 -12.54
CA HIS A 164 -4.81 9.24 -11.10
C HIS A 164 -3.41 9.41 -10.57
N THR A 165 -3.27 10.30 -9.62
CA THR A 165 -1.98 10.57 -8.99
C THR A 165 -2.06 10.33 -7.49
N VAL A 166 -1.04 9.68 -6.95
CA VAL A 166 -0.79 9.62 -5.50
C VAL A 166 0.52 10.32 -5.23
N ARG A 167 0.52 11.22 -4.27
CA ARG A 167 1.69 12.01 -3.85
C ARG A 167 1.81 11.98 -2.34
N ASN A 168 3.03 12.22 -1.86
CA ASN A 168 3.34 12.25 -0.43
C ASN A 168 2.82 10.98 0.30
N LEU A 169 2.92 9.83 -0.36
CA LEU A 169 2.50 8.55 0.23
C LEU A 169 3.41 8.19 1.40
N ASN A 170 2.82 8.15 2.58
CA ASN A 170 3.48 7.75 3.81
C ASN A 170 2.73 6.55 4.40
N ILE A 171 3.43 5.46 4.62
CA ILE A 171 2.89 4.25 5.23
C ILE A 171 3.77 3.88 6.43
N ALA A 172 3.16 3.59 7.56
CA ALA A 172 3.84 3.05 8.73
C ALA A 172 3.10 1.81 9.24
N ILE A 173 3.79 0.68 9.29
CA ILE A 173 3.29 -0.57 9.84
C ILE A 173 4.26 -0.98 10.96
N PRO A 174 3.87 -0.87 12.25
CA PRO A 174 4.77 -1.11 13.38
C PRO A 174 5.39 -2.50 13.37
N PHE A 175 4.60 -3.53 13.03
CA PHE A 175 5.13 -4.87 12.82
C PHE A 175 4.18 -5.73 11.97
N LEU A 176 4.74 -6.78 11.35
CA LEU A 176 4.00 -7.78 10.60
C LEU A 176 4.69 -9.14 10.84
N SER A 177 3.98 -10.11 11.44
CA SER A 177 4.58 -11.40 11.78
C SER A 177 3.54 -12.50 11.72
N ASN A 178 3.91 -13.62 11.08
CA ASN A 178 3.14 -14.87 11.09
C ASN A 178 3.69 -15.89 12.11
N ILE A 179 4.61 -15.49 12.97
CA ILE A 179 5.11 -16.31 14.06
C ILE A 179 3.96 -16.54 15.07
N PRO A 180 3.69 -17.79 15.50
CA PRO A 180 2.50 -18.13 16.30
C PRO A 180 2.29 -17.27 17.54
N GLU A 181 3.37 -16.84 18.21
CA GLU A 181 3.31 -16.00 19.42
C GLU A 181 2.75 -14.59 19.14
N TYR A 182 2.78 -14.12 17.88
CA TYR A 182 2.37 -12.79 17.49
C TYR A 182 1.07 -12.73 16.69
N VAL A 183 0.51 -13.88 16.27
CA VAL A 183 -0.69 -13.95 15.41
C VAL A 183 -1.90 -13.21 16.01
N ASN A 184 -2.03 -13.19 17.33
CA ASN A 184 -3.12 -12.54 18.05
C ASN A 184 -2.86 -11.06 18.37
N THR A 185 -1.68 -10.51 17.99
CA THR A 185 -1.33 -9.13 18.28
C THR A 185 -1.90 -8.20 17.21
N TYR A 186 -2.51 -7.10 17.62
CA TYR A 186 -2.96 -6.08 16.70
C TYR A 186 -1.79 -5.38 16.04
N VAL A 187 -1.79 -5.38 14.72
CA VAL A 187 -0.98 -4.48 13.91
C VAL A 187 -1.72 -3.15 13.78
N GLN A 188 -1.02 -2.03 13.89
CA GLN A 188 -1.61 -0.68 13.83
C GLN A 188 -1.05 0.09 12.63
N PRO A 189 -1.52 -0.21 11.41
CA PRO A 189 -1.05 0.49 10.22
C PRO A 189 -1.57 1.94 10.19
N ARG A 190 -0.75 2.82 9.60
CA ARG A 190 -1.11 4.19 9.25
C ARG A 190 -0.78 4.42 7.79
N PHE A 191 -1.66 5.11 7.12
CA PHE A 191 -1.54 5.51 5.73
C PHE A 191 -1.93 6.98 5.61
N ALA A 192 -1.14 7.76 4.88
CA ALA A 192 -1.49 9.12 4.50
C ALA A 192 -0.96 9.39 3.08
N ALA A 193 -1.76 10.04 2.26
CA ALA A 193 -1.40 10.43 0.90
C ALA A 193 -2.25 11.59 0.42
N VAL A 194 -1.80 12.24 -0.65
CA VAL A 194 -2.61 13.13 -1.48
C VAL A 194 -2.96 12.39 -2.76
N VAL A 195 -4.25 12.11 -2.98
CA VAL A 195 -4.75 11.37 -4.14
C VAL A 195 -5.54 12.34 -5.02
N ASN A 196 -5.10 12.55 -6.26
CA ASN A 196 -5.71 13.49 -7.21
C ASN A 196 -5.84 14.93 -6.68
N GLY A 197 -4.98 15.34 -5.76
CA GLY A 197 -5.01 16.65 -5.11
C GLY A 197 -5.66 16.66 -3.73
N ASP A 198 -6.44 15.65 -3.38
CA ASP A 198 -7.19 15.57 -2.12
C ASP A 198 -6.45 14.76 -1.05
N PRO A 199 -6.44 15.20 0.22
CA PRO A 199 -5.76 14.50 1.29
C PRO A 199 -6.58 13.31 1.82
N TYR A 200 -5.90 12.20 2.04
CA TYR A 200 -6.47 10.97 2.60
C TYR A 200 -5.63 10.50 3.78
N ALA A 201 -6.29 10.06 4.83
CA ALA A 201 -5.65 9.42 5.97
C ALA A 201 -6.46 8.20 6.44
N ILE A 202 -5.75 7.11 6.67
CA ILE A 202 -6.31 5.87 7.19
C ILE A 202 -5.42 5.42 8.35
N GLU A 203 -6.02 5.21 9.50
CA GLU A 203 -5.38 4.61 10.65
C GLU A 203 -6.21 3.42 11.10
N GLY A 204 -5.57 2.40 11.64
CA GLY A 204 -6.37 1.27 12.10
C GLY A 204 -5.63 0.28 12.97
N LYS A 205 -6.32 -0.80 13.26
CA LYS A 205 -5.77 -1.99 13.92
C LYS A 205 -6.35 -3.23 13.26
N THR A 206 -5.50 -4.22 13.04
CA THR A 206 -5.89 -5.47 12.38
C THR A 206 -5.11 -6.65 12.94
N LYS A 207 -5.73 -7.82 12.97
CA LYS A 207 -5.09 -9.12 13.26
C LYS A 207 -4.93 -9.88 11.95
N VAL A 208 -3.87 -9.59 11.23
CA VAL A 208 -3.67 -10.02 9.83
C VAL A 208 -3.65 -11.55 9.68
N PHE A 209 -3.06 -12.27 10.63
CA PHE A 209 -2.85 -13.72 10.55
C PHE A 209 -3.80 -14.54 11.43
N GLN A 210 -4.78 -13.90 12.08
CA GLN A 210 -5.82 -14.57 12.84
C GLN A 210 -7.00 -14.94 11.91
N ASP A 211 -7.63 -16.09 12.13
CA ASP A 211 -8.76 -16.55 11.30
C ASP A 211 -9.94 -15.56 11.26
N SER A 212 -10.16 -14.79 12.33
CA SER A 212 -11.19 -13.75 12.36
C SER A 212 -10.89 -12.54 11.50
N HIS A 213 -9.62 -12.31 11.09
CA HIS A 213 -9.17 -11.12 10.36
C HIS A 213 -9.75 -9.81 10.91
N GLU A 214 -9.92 -9.74 12.25
CA GLU A 214 -10.53 -8.59 12.90
C GLU A 214 -9.78 -7.31 12.55
N THR A 215 -10.46 -6.38 11.91
CA THR A 215 -9.87 -5.15 11.38
C THR A 215 -10.78 -3.96 11.68
N ILE A 216 -10.19 -2.88 12.18
CA ILE A 216 -10.88 -1.61 12.40
C ILE A 216 -10.04 -0.52 11.74
N PHE A 217 -10.63 0.22 10.81
CA PHE A 217 -10.00 1.37 10.16
C PHE A 217 -10.78 2.65 10.44
N ASN A 218 -10.09 3.70 10.83
CA ASN A 218 -10.58 5.07 10.82
C ASN A 218 -10.12 5.71 9.51
N ILE A 219 -11.07 6.14 8.71
CA ILE A 219 -10.86 6.70 7.38
C ILE A 219 -11.28 8.15 7.41
N ARG A 220 -10.41 9.05 6.95
CA ARG A 220 -10.72 10.45 6.70
C ARG A 220 -10.49 10.76 5.25
N VAL A 221 -11.50 11.35 4.63
CA VAL A 221 -11.52 11.81 3.24
C VAL A 221 -12.04 13.23 3.24
N GLU A 222 -11.38 14.15 2.57
CA GLU A 222 -11.77 15.55 2.43
C GLU A 222 -11.78 15.93 0.96
N ASP A 223 -12.77 16.70 0.55
CA ASP A 223 -12.95 17.24 -0.82
C ASP A 223 -13.01 16.20 -1.95
N PHE A 224 -13.39 14.95 -1.66
CA PHE A 224 -13.49 13.89 -2.67
C PHE A 224 -14.41 14.30 -3.83
N ASP A 225 -13.88 14.32 -5.06
CA ASP A 225 -14.60 14.70 -6.26
C ASP A 225 -15.52 13.59 -6.77
N ILE A 226 -16.81 13.66 -6.44
CA ILE A 226 -17.79 12.65 -6.83
C ILE A 226 -17.85 12.46 -8.35
N PRO A 227 -17.98 13.53 -9.19
CA PRO A 227 -17.98 13.41 -10.66
C PRO A 227 -16.81 12.61 -11.22
N PHE A 228 -15.59 12.88 -10.73
CA PHE A 228 -14.38 12.26 -11.24
C PHE A 228 -14.40 10.73 -11.10
N TYR A 229 -14.98 10.21 -10.02
CA TYR A 229 -15.00 8.77 -9.74
C TYR A 229 -16.26 8.06 -10.24
N LEU A 230 -17.29 8.79 -10.67
CA LEU A 230 -18.52 8.18 -11.21
C LEU A 230 -18.30 7.36 -12.47
N ALA A 231 -17.30 7.68 -13.28
CA ALA A 231 -16.92 6.90 -14.45
C ALA A 231 -16.59 5.43 -14.13
N TYR A 232 -16.19 5.14 -12.89
CA TYR A 232 -15.84 3.79 -12.40
C TYR A 232 -17.04 3.00 -11.86
N ILE A 233 -18.21 3.64 -11.74
CA ILE A 233 -19.43 2.94 -11.33
C ILE A 233 -20.01 2.23 -12.56
N PRO A 234 -20.09 0.88 -12.58
CA PRO A 234 -20.51 0.12 -13.74
C PRO A 234 -22.05 0.15 -13.90
N HIS A 235 -22.62 1.31 -14.15
CA HIS A 235 -24.03 1.48 -14.41
C HIS A 235 -24.24 2.44 -15.58
N GLU A 236 -25.00 2.01 -16.58
CA GLU A 236 -25.56 2.90 -17.57
C GLU A 236 -26.69 3.74 -16.93
N LEU A 237 -26.32 4.57 -15.97
CA LEU A 237 -27.24 5.55 -15.44
C LEU A 237 -27.50 6.58 -16.54
N ASN A 238 -28.76 6.74 -16.93
CA ASN A 238 -29.20 7.84 -17.82
C ASN A 238 -29.15 9.19 -17.10
N LEU A 239 -28.19 9.32 -16.18
CA LEU A 239 -28.03 10.41 -15.24
C LEU A 239 -26.56 10.83 -15.23
N SER A 240 -26.32 12.11 -15.00
CA SER A 240 -24.98 12.65 -14.79
C SER A 240 -24.93 13.42 -13.47
N VAL A 241 -23.77 13.39 -12.81
CA VAL A 241 -23.51 14.22 -11.62
C VAL A 241 -22.40 15.20 -12.01
N PRO A 242 -22.75 16.44 -12.43
CA PRO A 242 -21.77 17.44 -12.87
C PRO A 242 -21.00 18.07 -11.72
N SER A 243 -21.49 18.00 -10.51
CA SER A 243 -20.85 18.54 -9.31
C SER A 243 -21.18 17.75 -8.06
N GLY A 244 -20.31 17.78 -7.08
CA GLY A 244 -20.47 17.19 -5.77
C GLY A 244 -19.12 16.89 -5.12
N LYS A 245 -18.93 17.36 -3.90
CA LYS A 245 -17.75 17.09 -3.07
C LYS A 245 -18.20 16.32 -1.81
N LEU A 246 -17.43 15.27 -1.49
CA LEU A 246 -17.70 14.45 -0.31
C LEU A 246 -16.59 14.62 0.73
N ASP A 247 -16.98 14.94 1.95
CA ASP A 247 -16.16 14.83 3.14
C ASP A 247 -16.67 13.64 3.97
N ALA A 248 -15.79 12.78 4.45
CA ALA A 248 -16.17 11.65 5.27
C ALA A 248 -15.17 11.40 6.39
N GLN A 249 -15.70 11.10 7.58
CA GLN A 249 -14.93 10.58 8.70
C GLN A 249 -15.66 9.35 9.23
N SER A 250 -15.08 8.18 8.99
CA SER A 250 -15.76 6.90 9.22
C SER A 250 -14.85 5.90 9.92
N THR A 251 -15.45 5.09 10.79
CA THR A 251 -14.85 3.88 11.34
C THR A 251 -15.45 2.69 10.60
N VAL A 252 -14.62 1.93 9.93
CA VAL A 252 -14.98 0.69 9.25
C VAL A 252 -14.48 -0.48 10.08
N THR A 253 -15.38 -1.36 10.47
CA THR A 253 -15.07 -2.61 11.18
C THR A 253 -15.31 -3.78 10.24
N PHE A 254 -14.33 -4.62 10.07
CA PHE A 254 -14.42 -5.89 9.34
C PHE A 254 -14.11 -7.04 10.29
N SER A 255 -14.83 -8.13 10.16
CA SER A 255 -14.49 -9.40 10.81
C SER A 255 -14.98 -10.58 9.97
N MET A 256 -14.37 -11.73 10.19
CA MET A 256 -14.79 -13.00 9.62
C MET A 256 -15.37 -13.88 10.73
N SER A 257 -16.59 -14.37 10.53
CA SER A 257 -17.20 -15.34 11.46
C SER A 257 -16.50 -16.72 11.35
N PRO A 258 -16.71 -17.63 12.32
CA PRO A 258 -16.22 -19.00 12.23
C PRO A 258 -16.66 -19.73 10.95
N ASP A 259 -17.85 -19.42 10.45
CA ASP A 259 -18.41 -19.98 9.21
C ASP A 259 -17.90 -19.26 7.95
N ARG A 260 -16.82 -18.47 8.07
CA ARG A 260 -16.21 -17.69 6.98
C ARG A 260 -17.17 -16.69 6.31
N GLN A 261 -18.17 -16.19 7.02
CA GLN A 261 -19.05 -15.15 6.54
C GLN A 261 -18.45 -13.77 6.92
N PRO A 262 -18.22 -12.88 5.95
CA PRO A 262 -17.73 -11.55 6.24
C PRO A 262 -18.81 -10.70 6.90
N ALA A 263 -18.41 -9.91 7.89
CA ALA A 263 -19.20 -8.87 8.50
C ALA A 263 -18.49 -7.54 8.32
N VAL A 264 -19.23 -6.54 7.80
CA VAL A 264 -18.74 -5.17 7.63
C VAL A 264 -19.71 -4.24 8.32
N SER A 265 -19.19 -3.35 9.14
CA SER A 265 -19.95 -2.26 9.77
C SER A 265 -19.23 -0.94 9.56
N VAL A 266 -19.98 0.10 9.21
CA VAL A 266 -19.48 1.46 9.03
C VAL A 266 -20.26 2.39 9.95
N ALA A 267 -19.54 3.21 10.72
CA ALA A 267 -20.10 4.28 11.56
C ALA A 267 -19.31 5.56 11.33
N GLY A 268 -19.94 6.73 11.55
CA GLY A 268 -19.27 8.00 11.40
C GLY A 268 -20.16 9.09 10.81
N SER A 269 -19.55 10.06 10.15
CA SER A 269 -20.26 11.16 9.51
C SER A 269 -19.78 11.35 8.07
N LEU A 270 -20.69 11.83 7.24
CA LEU A 270 -20.40 12.30 5.89
C LEU A 270 -21.10 13.63 5.63
N ALA A 271 -20.49 14.45 4.78
CA ALA A 271 -21.09 15.66 4.25
C ALA A 271 -20.87 15.68 2.73
N VAL A 272 -21.96 15.88 1.98
CA VAL A 272 -21.88 16.10 0.53
C VAL A 272 -22.20 17.57 0.27
N ARG A 273 -21.35 18.25 -0.48
CA ARG A 273 -21.47 19.68 -0.79
C ARG A 273 -21.68 19.91 -2.27
N ASP A 274 -22.44 20.94 -2.62
CA ASP A 274 -22.66 21.46 -3.97
C ASP A 274 -23.02 20.35 -5.00
N PHE A 275 -23.92 19.46 -4.57
CA PHE A 275 -24.34 18.31 -5.36
C PHE A 275 -25.39 18.69 -6.39
N ALA A 276 -25.22 18.20 -7.63
CA ALA A 276 -26.22 18.26 -8.67
C ALA A 276 -26.32 16.93 -9.42
N LEU A 277 -27.57 16.53 -9.71
CA LEU A 277 -27.93 15.38 -10.52
C LEU A 277 -28.70 15.85 -11.75
N GLN A 278 -28.32 15.44 -12.93
CA GLN A 278 -28.92 15.86 -14.20
C GLN A 278 -29.33 14.65 -15.05
N ASP A 279 -30.33 14.87 -15.91
CA ASP A 279 -30.70 13.95 -16.97
C ASP A 279 -29.75 14.03 -18.18
N ARG A 280 -29.96 13.18 -19.20
CA ARG A 280 -29.19 13.23 -20.46
C ARG A 280 -29.29 14.55 -21.22
N LYS A 281 -30.35 15.32 -20.99
CA LYS A 281 -30.59 16.63 -21.60
C LYS A 281 -30.01 17.78 -20.78
N LYS A 282 -29.23 17.46 -19.74
CA LYS A 282 -28.63 18.41 -18.78
C LYS A 282 -29.67 19.21 -17.98
N ASN A 283 -30.89 18.73 -17.83
CA ASN A 283 -31.83 19.31 -16.89
C ASN A 283 -31.52 18.81 -15.48
N THR A 284 -31.46 19.73 -14.53
CA THR A 284 -31.27 19.38 -13.10
C THR A 284 -32.50 18.64 -12.60
N LEU A 285 -32.31 17.42 -12.11
CA LEU A 285 -33.33 16.60 -11.48
C LEU A 285 -33.34 16.80 -9.96
N ALA A 286 -32.16 16.84 -9.37
CA ALA A 286 -31.98 17.11 -7.96
C ALA A 286 -30.70 17.91 -7.72
N ALA A 287 -30.75 18.84 -6.80
CA ALA A 287 -29.57 19.55 -6.32
C ALA A 287 -29.74 19.90 -4.84
N PHE A 288 -28.64 20.08 -4.15
CA PHE A 288 -28.61 20.62 -2.79
C PHE A 288 -27.25 21.25 -2.52
N LYS A 289 -27.26 22.23 -1.63
CA LYS A 289 -26.03 22.92 -1.23
C LYS A 289 -25.21 22.07 -0.26
N ARG A 290 -25.88 21.39 0.66
CA ARG A 290 -25.22 20.53 1.64
C ARG A 290 -26.16 19.41 2.12
N LEU A 291 -25.62 18.20 2.22
CA LEU A 291 -26.24 17.07 2.91
C LEU A 291 -25.29 16.61 3.99
N ASP A 292 -25.74 16.58 5.23
CA ASP A 292 -25.00 16.01 6.36
C ASP A 292 -25.71 14.73 6.82
N ALA A 293 -24.94 13.65 6.98
CA ALA A 293 -25.45 12.41 7.54
C ALA A 293 -24.54 11.90 8.66
N VAL A 294 -25.15 11.46 9.75
CA VAL A 294 -24.47 10.78 10.85
C VAL A 294 -24.95 9.33 10.86
N MET A 295 -24.03 8.43 10.57
CA MET A 295 -24.27 6.99 10.51
C MET A 295 -23.93 6.37 11.86
N THR A 296 -24.90 5.76 12.52
CA THR A 296 -24.65 5.00 13.75
C THR A 296 -24.15 3.61 13.44
N THR A 297 -24.75 2.96 12.45
CA THR A 297 -24.34 1.63 11.98
C THR A 297 -24.86 1.40 10.57
N LEU A 298 -23.98 1.19 9.63
CA LEU A 298 -24.31 0.67 8.31
C LEU A 298 -23.71 -0.72 8.17
N GLU A 299 -24.54 -1.74 7.94
CA GLU A 299 -24.12 -3.11 7.63
C GLU A 299 -24.47 -3.42 6.16
N PRO A 300 -23.63 -3.01 5.18
CA PRO A 300 -23.98 -3.09 3.76
C PRO A 300 -24.28 -4.53 3.30
N LEU A 301 -23.52 -5.51 3.81
CA LEU A 301 -23.71 -6.92 3.46
C LEU A 301 -25.03 -7.51 3.98
N ARG A 302 -25.69 -6.83 4.93
CA ARG A 302 -26.98 -7.24 5.51
C ARG A 302 -28.10 -6.29 5.14
N SER A 303 -27.83 -5.29 4.29
CA SER A 303 -28.78 -4.24 3.89
C SER A 303 -29.41 -3.49 5.09
N LYS A 304 -28.65 -3.26 6.15
CA LYS A 304 -29.10 -2.51 7.33
C LYS A 304 -28.41 -1.15 7.37
N PHE A 305 -29.22 -0.10 7.47
CA PHE A 305 -28.75 1.28 7.43
C PHE A 305 -29.42 2.09 8.54
N HIS A 306 -28.66 2.45 9.58
CA HIS A 306 -29.14 3.25 10.71
C HIS A 306 -28.42 4.61 10.74
N PHE A 307 -29.22 5.67 10.66
CA PHE A 307 -28.74 7.03 10.73
C PHE A 307 -29.25 7.70 12.01
N ALA A 308 -28.35 8.40 12.71
CA ALA A 308 -28.77 9.27 13.83
C ALA A 308 -29.32 10.62 13.34
N LYS A 309 -28.81 11.09 12.19
CA LYS A 309 -29.20 12.37 11.62
C LYS A 309 -28.99 12.33 10.09
N ILE A 310 -29.98 12.91 9.40
CA ILE A 310 -29.85 13.32 8.00
C ILE A 310 -30.39 14.74 7.92
N ALA A 311 -29.60 15.68 7.39
CA ALA A 311 -30.00 17.05 7.18
C ALA A 311 -29.62 17.49 5.78
N ILE A 312 -30.50 18.15 5.07
CA ILE A 312 -30.29 18.67 3.72
C ILE A 312 -30.54 20.15 3.72
N ASP A 313 -29.60 20.93 3.24
CA ASP A 313 -29.71 22.38 3.07
C ASP A 313 -29.98 22.70 1.61
N SER A 314 -30.93 23.59 1.37
CA SER A 314 -31.33 24.11 0.06
C SER A 314 -31.63 23.01 -0.96
N PRO A 315 -32.54 22.03 -0.65
CA PRO A 315 -32.88 20.98 -1.62
C PRO A 315 -33.69 21.54 -2.78
N GLU A 316 -33.33 21.15 -3.98
CA GLU A 316 -34.04 21.40 -5.23
C GLU A 316 -34.43 20.07 -5.85
N LEU A 317 -35.68 19.86 -6.19
CA LEU A 317 -36.19 18.68 -6.87
C LEU A 317 -37.06 19.10 -8.07
N ASN A 318 -36.71 18.66 -9.24
CA ASN A 318 -37.43 18.94 -10.47
C ASN A 318 -37.97 17.63 -11.05
N VAL A 319 -39.27 17.42 -10.93
CA VAL A 319 -39.98 16.27 -11.51
C VAL A 319 -40.74 16.74 -12.75
N ARG A 320 -40.41 16.16 -13.90
CA ARG A 320 -41.17 16.36 -15.14
C ARG A 320 -41.91 15.07 -15.47
N ARG A 321 -43.17 15.21 -15.84
CA ARG A 321 -43.96 14.13 -16.42
C ARG A 321 -43.93 14.30 -17.92
N ASP A 322 -43.39 13.30 -18.64
CA ASP A 322 -43.47 13.20 -20.09
C ASP A 322 -44.85 12.73 -20.52
#